data_b754d744939626a4bfacc9ce724be3ce
#
_entry.id   b754d744939626a4bfacc9ce724be3ce
#
_cell.length_a   1.000
_cell.length_b   1.000
_cell.length_c   1.000
_cell.angle_alpha   90.00
_cell.angle_beta   90.00
_cell.angle_gamma   90.00
#
_symmetry.space_group_name_H-M   'P 1'
#
loop_
_entity.id
_entity.type
_entity.pdbx_description
1 polymer ?
#
loop_
_entity_poly.entity_id
_entity_poly.type
_entity_poly.pdbx_seq_one_letter_code
_entity_poly.pdbx_strand_id
1 'polypeptide(L)'
;MIALGAGVCAGIKERDEEIKDMLLTDICPFSLGTGIVNYNEPERDQMSVIIPRNSALPCSRKHIYCTVYDNQSRICIQVYQGEAMHVEDNIRLGELSFEIPERPRGEVYCEVTYTYDINGVLEVDVSVPATKEKKQLVIVNKDLGMTQEQIEAKLKEYEKLKLSPLEQEENKYVLAWAERLFMQCNSGMRKEIENRRAYFIHVLRDDPDHAIKARKYLMVFLAATEKMMENYINWDEESLESGEWYQ
;
A
#
# COMPACT_ATOMS: atom_id res chain seq x y z
N MET A 1 28.66 22.03 5.88
CA MET A 1 27.19 21.83 5.83
C MET A 1 26.84 20.48 5.21
N ILE A 2 27.28 20.14 3.98
CA ILE A 2 26.94 18.86 3.29
C ILE A 2 27.40 17.63 4.09
N ALA A 3 28.66 17.63 4.60
CA ALA A 3 29.20 16.51 5.39
C ALA A 3 28.41 16.27 6.70
N LEU A 4 27.95 17.35 7.37
CA LEU A 4 27.13 17.25 8.57
C LEU A 4 25.76 16.63 8.26
N GLY A 5 25.12 17.07 7.16
CA GLY A 5 23.87 16.50 6.71
C GLY A 5 23.99 15.01 6.35
N ALA A 6 25.08 14.62 5.67
CA ALA A 6 25.35 13.22 5.36
C ALA A 6 25.55 12.37 6.64
N GLY A 7 26.23 12.91 7.67
CA GLY A 7 26.37 12.25 8.97
C GLY A 7 25.04 12.03 9.68
N VAL A 8 24.17 13.03 9.69
CA VAL A 8 22.81 12.91 10.26
C VAL A 8 22.00 11.86 9.50
N CYS A 9 22.02 11.86 8.16
CA CYS A 9 21.32 10.84 7.36
C CYS A 9 21.84 9.42 7.62
N ALA A 10 23.17 9.25 7.81
CA ALA A 10 23.75 7.97 8.17
C ALA A 10 23.29 7.49 9.55
N GLY A 11 23.30 8.37 10.56
CA GLY A 11 22.83 8.05 11.90
C GLY A 11 21.33 7.68 11.94
N ILE A 12 20.47 8.36 11.15
CA ILE A 12 19.06 7.97 11.02
C ILE A 12 18.91 6.55 10.44
N LYS A 13 19.72 6.20 9.42
CA LYS A 13 19.74 4.87 8.82
C LYS A 13 20.23 3.78 9.79
N GLU A 14 21.20 4.09 10.63
CA GLU A 14 21.75 3.20 11.65
C GLU A 14 20.89 3.15 12.94
N ARG A 15 19.82 3.94 13.02
CA ARG A 15 18.94 4.07 14.19
C ARG A 15 19.68 4.51 15.45
N ASP A 16 20.57 5.48 15.31
CA ASP A 16 21.29 6.09 16.43
C ASP A 16 20.29 6.65 17.47
N GLU A 17 20.54 6.38 18.75
CA GLU A 17 19.62 6.77 19.82
C GLU A 17 19.51 8.28 20.01
N GLU A 18 20.55 9.05 19.69
CA GLU A 18 20.55 10.52 19.81
C GLU A 18 19.69 11.24 18.78
N ILE A 19 19.35 10.57 17.64
CA ILE A 19 18.53 11.13 16.56
C ILE A 19 17.29 10.29 16.25
N LYS A 20 16.88 9.47 17.19
CA LYS A 20 15.77 8.50 17.10
C LYS A 20 14.42 9.14 16.74
N ASP A 21 14.23 10.40 17.12
CA ASP A 21 13.00 11.16 16.88
C ASP A 21 12.96 11.84 15.49
N MET A 22 14.06 11.78 14.74
CA MET A 22 14.12 12.31 13.37
C MET A 22 13.68 11.24 12.36
N LEU A 23 12.54 11.45 11.72
CA LEU A 23 12.05 10.62 10.63
C LEU A 23 12.43 11.27 9.29
N LEU A 24 13.27 10.60 8.50
CA LEU A 24 13.53 10.96 7.11
C LEU A 24 12.64 10.11 6.22
N THR A 25 11.71 10.74 5.53
CA THR A 25 10.82 10.08 4.58
C THR A 25 11.19 10.53 3.16
N ASP A 26 11.61 9.59 2.33
CA ASP A 26 11.80 9.84 0.92
C ASP A 26 10.44 9.89 0.21
N ILE A 27 10.31 10.73 -0.80
CA ILE A 27 9.09 10.89 -1.59
C ILE A 27 9.35 10.67 -3.06
N CYS A 28 8.32 10.23 -3.78
CA CYS A 28 8.36 10.12 -5.24
C CYS A 28 8.45 11.53 -5.86
N PRO A 29 9.52 11.86 -6.60
CA PRO A 29 9.73 13.23 -7.09
C PRO A 29 8.82 13.59 -8.26
N PHE A 30 8.32 12.59 -9.00
CA PHE A 30 7.45 12.74 -10.17
C PHE A 30 6.33 11.73 -10.13
N SER A 31 5.18 12.06 -10.73
CA SER A 31 4.10 11.11 -10.93
C SER A 31 4.50 9.99 -11.89
N LEU A 32 4.10 8.77 -11.58
CA LEU A 32 4.29 7.57 -12.40
C LEU A 32 2.93 7.04 -12.82
N GLY A 33 2.78 6.68 -14.10
CA GLY A 33 1.49 6.25 -14.60
C GLY A 33 1.57 5.56 -15.95
N THR A 34 0.40 5.31 -16.55
CA THR A 34 0.24 4.67 -17.85
C THR A 34 -0.66 5.50 -18.76
N GLY A 35 -0.56 5.27 -20.08
CA GLY A 35 -1.45 5.88 -21.06
C GLY A 35 -2.83 5.23 -21.07
N ILE A 36 -3.86 6.04 -21.13
CA ILE A 36 -5.25 5.62 -21.35
C ILE A 36 -5.85 6.40 -22.50
N VAL A 37 -6.80 5.79 -23.22
CA VAL A 37 -7.53 6.45 -24.29
C VAL A 37 -8.34 7.61 -23.73
N ASN A 38 -8.17 8.79 -24.34
CA ASN A 38 -8.98 9.96 -24.03
C ASN A 38 -10.18 10.01 -24.98
N TYR A 39 -11.39 9.79 -24.48
CA TYR A 39 -12.61 9.81 -25.31
C TYR A 39 -12.96 11.21 -25.83
N ASN A 40 -12.50 12.28 -25.19
CA ASN A 40 -12.73 13.64 -25.62
C ASN A 40 -11.74 14.09 -26.70
N GLU A 41 -10.54 13.52 -26.70
CA GLU A 41 -9.46 13.78 -27.65
C GLU A 41 -8.85 12.44 -28.09
N PRO A 42 -9.52 11.69 -29.01
CA PRO A 42 -9.08 10.32 -29.35
C PRO A 42 -7.71 10.22 -30.01
N GLU A 43 -7.17 11.34 -30.49
CA GLU A 43 -5.85 11.43 -31.13
C GLU A 43 -4.71 11.58 -30.11
N ARG A 44 -5.04 11.84 -28.82
CA ARG A 44 -4.06 12.09 -27.75
C ARG A 44 -4.40 11.28 -26.49
N ASP A 45 -3.58 10.31 -26.18
CA ASP A 45 -3.73 9.54 -24.97
C ASP A 45 -3.48 10.39 -23.72
N GLN A 46 -4.25 10.13 -22.68
CA GLN A 46 -4.14 10.79 -21.38
C GLN A 46 -3.32 9.96 -20.43
N MET A 47 -2.52 10.60 -19.56
CA MET A 47 -1.80 9.94 -18.51
C MET A 47 -2.72 9.62 -17.32
N SER A 48 -2.86 8.34 -17.01
CA SER A 48 -3.48 7.85 -15.77
C SER A 48 -2.40 7.67 -14.71
N VAL A 49 -2.41 8.51 -13.69
CA VAL A 49 -1.42 8.46 -12.60
C VAL A 49 -1.71 7.30 -11.66
N ILE A 50 -0.71 6.45 -11.41
CA ILE A 50 -0.78 5.31 -10.48
C ILE A 50 -0.08 5.66 -9.16
N ILE A 51 1.15 6.19 -9.23
CA ILE A 51 1.85 6.73 -8.06
C ILE A 51 1.96 8.25 -8.24
N PRO A 52 1.22 9.06 -7.46
CA PRO A 52 1.34 10.51 -7.50
C PRO A 52 2.70 10.99 -7.01
N ARG A 53 3.17 12.14 -7.53
CA ARG A 53 4.31 12.85 -6.93
C ARG A 53 4.06 13.11 -5.45
N ASN A 54 5.13 13.21 -4.68
CA ASN A 54 5.13 13.39 -3.24
C ASN A 54 4.55 12.19 -2.43
N SER A 55 4.24 11.05 -3.07
CA SER A 55 3.93 9.82 -2.34
C SER A 55 5.14 9.39 -1.51
N ALA A 56 4.92 9.01 -0.25
CA ALA A 56 5.97 8.49 0.62
C ALA A 56 6.51 7.16 0.08
N LEU A 57 7.83 6.97 0.11
CA LEU A 57 8.53 5.78 -0.35
C LEU A 57 9.01 4.90 0.83
N PRO A 58 9.07 3.59 0.66
CA PRO A 58 8.64 2.80 -0.50
C PRO A 58 7.11 2.69 -0.58
N CYS A 59 6.57 2.58 -1.80
CA CYS A 59 5.13 2.42 -1.99
C CYS A 59 4.79 1.43 -3.12
N SER A 60 3.62 0.83 -3.02
CA SER A 60 3.02 0.00 -4.06
C SER A 60 1.57 0.43 -4.28
N ARG A 61 1.17 0.58 -5.56
CA ARG A 61 -0.18 1.00 -5.95
C ARG A 61 -0.67 0.11 -7.09
N LYS A 62 -1.93 -0.28 -7.03
CA LYS A 62 -2.57 -1.15 -8.02
C LYS A 62 -3.76 -0.44 -8.66
N HIS A 63 -3.83 -0.49 -9.99
CA HIS A 63 -4.97 -0.03 -10.79
C HIS A 63 -5.44 -1.13 -11.73
N ILE A 64 -6.71 -1.06 -12.12
CA ILE A 64 -7.33 -2.01 -13.05
C ILE A 64 -7.75 -1.23 -14.29
N TYR A 65 -7.38 -1.75 -15.47
CA TYR A 65 -7.74 -1.21 -16.76
C TYR A 65 -8.45 -2.27 -17.60
N CYS A 66 -9.40 -1.86 -18.41
CA CYS A 66 -10.16 -2.76 -19.28
C CYS A 66 -10.01 -2.38 -20.76
N THR A 67 -10.40 -3.30 -21.64
CA THR A 67 -10.44 -3.07 -23.10
C THR A 67 -11.36 -1.91 -23.46
N VAL A 68 -10.93 -1.08 -24.41
CA VAL A 68 -11.64 0.15 -24.84
C VAL A 68 -12.36 -0.01 -26.18
N TYR A 69 -12.05 -1.08 -26.93
CA TYR A 69 -12.66 -1.40 -28.22
C TYR A 69 -13.21 -2.83 -28.22
N ASP A 70 -14.25 -3.06 -29.04
CA ASP A 70 -14.74 -4.41 -29.34
C ASP A 70 -13.68 -5.19 -30.13
N ASN A 71 -13.53 -6.48 -29.83
CA ASN A 71 -12.59 -7.38 -30.48
C ASN A 71 -11.12 -6.89 -30.42
N GLN A 72 -10.78 -6.16 -29.36
CA GLN A 72 -9.41 -5.76 -29.11
C GLN A 72 -8.54 -7.00 -28.85
N SER A 73 -7.50 -7.20 -29.67
CA SER A 73 -6.61 -8.39 -29.62
C SER A 73 -5.35 -8.19 -28.77
N ARG A 74 -5.09 -6.95 -28.33
CA ARG A 74 -3.87 -6.59 -27.58
C ARG A 74 -4.13 -5.54 -26.51
N ILE A 75 -3.50 -5.71 -25.34
CA ILE A 75 -3.36 -4.66 -24.33
C ILE A 75 -1.89 -4.25 -24.28
N CYS A 76 -1.61 -2.94 -24.37
CA CYS A 76 -0.28 -2.38 -24.24
C CYS A 76 -0.26 -1.42 -23.05
N ILE A 77 0.57 -1.70 -22.06
CA ILE A 77 0.78 -0.87 -20.88
C ILE A 77 2.10 -0.13 -21.05
N GLN A 78 1.99 1.16 -21.33
CA GLN A 78 3.14 2.04 -21.47
C GLN A 78 3.37 2.77 -20.16
N VAL A 79 4.63 2.80 -19.70
CA VAL A 79 5.03 3.40 -18.43
C VAL A 79 5.57 4.79 -18.66
N TYR A 80 4.99 5.77 -17.97
CA TYR A 80 5.37 7.18 -18.09
C TYR A 80 5.71 7.80 -16.74
N GLN A 81 6.59 8.81 -16.80
CA GLN A 81 6.96 9.68 -15.69
C GLN A 81 6.75 11.14 -16.08
N GLY A 82 6.06 11.90 -15.25
CA GLY A 82 5.85 13.33 -15.44
C GLY A 82 4.51 13.81 -14.89
N GLU A 83 4.22 15.09 -15.14
CA GLU A 83 3.04 15.80 -14.62
C GLU A 83 2.10 16.28 -15.73
N ALA A 84 2.44 16.05 -16.99
CA ALA A 84 1.63 16.50 -18.10
C ALA A 84 0.37 15.62 -18.26
N MET A 85 -0.72 16.24 -18.69
CA MET A 85 -2.00 15.58 -18.92
C MET A 85 -1.91 14.53 -20.05
N HIS A 86 -1.16 14.84 -21.11
CA HIS A 86 -0.99 13.96 -22.27
C HIS A 86 0.30 13.17 -22.18
N VAL A 87 0.25 11.90 -22.61
CA VAL A 87 1.40 10.99 -22.51
C VAL A 87 2.61 11.44 -23.32
N GLU A 88 2.38 12.12 -24.46
CA GLU A 88 3.43 12.61 -25.34
C GLU A 88 4.31 13.70 -24.71
N ASP A 89 3.79 14.41 -23.72
CA ASP A 89 4.48 15.47 -22.98
C ASP A 89 5.20 14.93 -21.72
N ASN A 90 5.12 13.61 -21.49
CA ASN A 90 5.77 12.91 -20.38
C ASN A 90 6.92 12.02 -20.86
N ILE A 91 7.79 11.63 -19.94
CA ILE A 91 8.93 10.76 -20.24
C ILE A 91 8.45 9.31 -20.28
N ARG A 92 8.58 8.64 -21.41
CA ARG A 92 8.30 7.21 -21.55
C ARG A 92 9.47 6.42 -20.98
N LEU A 93 9.18 5.54 -20.03
CA LEU A 93 10.16 4.69 -19.34
C LEU A 93 10.22 3.26 -19.92
N GLY A 94 9.10 2.75 -20.44
CA GLY A 94 9.03 1.40 -20.99
C GLY A 94 7.62 0.98 -21.39
N GLU A 95 7.47 -0.28 -21.81
CA GLU A 95 6.15 -0.84 -22.13
C GLU A 95 6.10 -2.36 -21.90
N LEU A 96 4.89 -2.86 -21.66
CA LEU A 96 4.53 -4.27 -21.63
C LEU A 96 3.32 -4.50 -22.55
N SER A 97 3.38 -5.55 -23.37
CA SER A 97 2.31 -5.89 -24.32
C SER A 97 1.84 -7.33 -24.10
N PHE A 98 0.51 -7.53 -24.19
CA PHE A 98 -0.17 -8.80 -23.98
C PHE A 98 -1.11 -9.05 -25.17
N GLU A 99 -1.14 -10.27 -25.67
CA GLU A 99 -2.19 -10.74 -26.55
C GLU A 99 -3.38 -11.18 -25.72
N ILE A 100 -4.57 -10.79 -26.12
CA ILE A 100 -5.80 -11.05 -25.37
C ILE A 100 -6.87 -11.66 -26.30
N PRO A 101 -7.81 -12.47 -25.74
CA PRO A 101 -8.93 -12.95 -26.52
C PRO A 101 -9.83 -11.81 -26.98
N GLU A 102 -10.25 -11.88 -28.23
CA GLU A 102 -11.21 -10.95 -28.81
C GLU A 102 -12.56 -11.09 -28.11
N ARG A 103 -12.98 -10.04 -27.40
CA ARG A 103 -14.22 -9.96 -26.67
C ARG A 103 -14.84 -8.57 -26.80
N PRO A 104 -16.11 -8.39 -26.43
CA PRO A 104 -16.73 -7.09 -26.33
C PRO A 104 -15.92 -6.15 -25.41
N ARG A 105 -16.00 -4.85 -25.71
CA ARG A 105 -15.40 -3.79 -24.93
C ARG A 105 -15.71 -3.95 -23.43
N GLY A 106 -14.68 -3.81 -22.59
CA GLY A 106 -14.79 -3.84 -21.13
C GLY A 106 -14.79 -5.24 -20.51
N GLU A 107 -14.90 -6.32 -21.30
CA GLU A 107 -14.92 -7.68 -20.76
C GLU A 107 -13.53 -8.25 -20.40
N VAL A 108 -12.48 -7.74 -21.03
CA VAL A 108 -11.11 -8.12 -20.69
C VAL A 108 -10.46 -7.00 -19.90
N TYR A 109 -9.85 -7.35 -18.78
CA TYR A 109 -9.15 -6.38 -17.95
C TYR A 109 -7.74 -6.86 -17.60
N CYS A 110 -6.89 -5.91 -17.22
CA CYS A 110 -5.58 -6.17 -16.66
C CYS A 110 -5.42 -5.44 -15.32
N GLU A 111 -4.66 -6.04 -14.44
CA GLU A 111 -4.25 -5.47 -13.17
C GLU A 111 -2.83 -4.98 -13.32
N VAL A 112 -2.61 -3.71 -13.05
CA VAL A 112 -1.31 -3.05 -13.15
C VAL A 112 -0.88 -2.59 -11.77
N THR A 113 0.25 -3.10 -11.28
CA THR A 113 0.83 -2.76 -9.99
C THR A 113 2.17 -2.08 -10.20
N TYR A 114 2.33 -0.88 -9.66
CA TYR A 114 3.59 -0.16 -9.61
C TYR A 114 4.14 -0.23 -8.19
N THR A 115 5.39 -0.66 -8.04
CA THR A 115 6.13 -0.66 -6.78
C THR A 115 7.39 0.18 -6.95
N TYR A 116 7.52 1.24 -6.16
CA TYR A 116 8.65 2.17 -6.25
C TYR A 116 9.35 2.30 -4.90
N ASP A 117 10.68 2.18 -4.90
CA ASP A 117 11.49 2.21 -3.68
C ASP A 117 12.31 3.50 -3.52
N ILE A 118 12.94 3.62 -2.35
CA ILE A 118 13.82 4.74 -2.00
C ILE A 118 15.12 4.79 -2.82
N ASN A 119 15.47 3.72 -3.54
CA ASN A 119 16.66 3.66 -4.39
C ASN A 119 16.32 4.00 -5.85
N GLY A 120 15.08 4.40 -6.16
CA GLY A 120 14.68 4.74 -7.52
C GLY A 120 14.48 3.52 -8.43
N VAL A 121 14.21 2.34 -7.87
CA VAL A 121 13.82 1.15 -8.63
C VAL A 121 12.31 1.11 -8.75
N LEU A 122 11.81 1.16 -9.98
CA LEU A 122 10.39 0.99 -10.31
C LEU A 122 10.16 -0.42 -10.87
N GLU A 123 9.33 -1.18 -10.18
CA GLU A 123 8.82 -2.45 -10.67
C GLU A 123 7.37 -2.28 -11.14
N VAL A 124 7.08 -2.76 -12.32
CA VAL A 124 5.75 -2.73 -12.92
C VAL A 124 5.32 -4.17 -13.19
N ASP A 125 4.36 -4.64 -12.43
CA ASP A 125 3.73 -5.93 -12.64
C ASP A 125 2.40 -5.75 -13.34
N VAL A 126 2.20 -6.52 -14.40
CA VAL A 126 0.92 -6.57 -15.10
C VAL A 126 0.43 -7.99 -15.18
N SER A 127 -0.80 -8.23 -14.77
CA SER A 127 -1.48 -9.52 -14.91
C SER A 127 -2.76 -9.37 -15.72
N VAL A 128 -2.99 -10.33 -16.62
CA VAL A 128 -4.20 -10.43 -17.44
C VAL A 128 -4.94 -11.71 -17.05
N PRO A 129 -5.97 -11.64 -16.20
CA PRO A 129 -6.66 -12.84 -15.70
C PRO A 129 -7.28 -13.72 -16.81
N ALA A 130 -7.73 -13.11 -17.92
CA ALA A 130 -8.34 -13.82 -19.04
C ALA A 130 -7.38 -14.82 -19.70
N THR A 131 -6.08 -14.52 -19.78
CA THR A 131 -5.03 -15.37 -20.35
C THR A 131 -4.17 -16.04 -19.26
N LYS A 132 -4.33 -15.65 -17.99
CA LYS A 132 -3.47 -16.01 -16.86
C LYS A 132 -2.00 -15.60 -17.07
N GLU A 133 -1.74 -14.71 -18.00
CA GLU A 133 -0.40 -14.21 -18.31
C GLU A 133 -0.02 -13.11 -17.31
N LYS A 134 1.23 -13.14 -16.86
CA LYS A 134 1.85 -12.11 -16.02
C LYS A 134 3.18 -11.71 -16.63
N LYS A 135 3.41 -10.42 -16.71
CA LYS A 135 4.71 -9.84 -17.12
C LYS A 135 5.15 -8.78 -16.12
N GLN A 136 6.45 -8.66 -16.00
CA GLN A 136 7.11 -7.73 -15.11
C GLN A 136 8.10 -6.87 -15.92
N LEU A 137 8.13 -5.59 -15.61
CA LEU A 137 9.13 -4.66 -16.13
C LEU A 137 9.81 -3.99 -14.93
N VAL A 138 11.14 -4.06 -14.90
CA VAL A 138 11.95 -3.41 -13.87
C VAL A 138 12.72 -2.28 -14.52
N ILE A 139 12.52 -1.09 -13.99
CA ILE A 139 13.16 0.13 -14.47
C ILE A 139 14.06 0.63 -13.34
N VAL A 140 15.35 0.70 -13.63
CA VAL A 140 16.37 1.16 -12.68
C VAL A 140 17.02 2.41 -13.24
N ASN A 141 17.20 3.43 -12.42
CA ASN A 141 17.98 4.58 -12.82
C ASN A 141 19.46 4.14 -13.02
N LYS A 142 19.97 4.30 -14.23
CA LYS A 142 21.33 3.85 -14.62
C LYS A 142 22.43 4.50 -13.78
N ASP A 143 22.17 5.63 -13.17
CA ASP A 143 23.15 6.35 -12.35
C ASP A 143 23.39 5.73 -10.96
N LEU A 144 22.58 4.74 -10.57
CA LEU A 144 22.65 4.10 -9.25
C LEU A 144 23.70 2.99 -9.15
N GLY A 145 24.23 2.50 -10.28
CA GLY A 145 25.28 1.47 -10.28
C GLY A 145 24.92 0.15 -9.59
N MET A 146 23.63 -0.18 -9.47
CA MET A 146 23.18 -1.40 -8.81
C MET A 146 23.54 -2.65 -9.64
N THR A 147 24.01 -3.68 -8.96
CA THR A 147 24.26 -5.00 -9.58
C THR A 147 22.95 -5.77 -9.75
N GLN A 148 22.94 -6.76 -10.67
CA GLN A 148 21.78 -7.61 -10.90
C GLN A 148 21.32 -8.33 -9.62
N GLU A 149 22.26 -8.81 -8.80
CA GLU A 149 21.96 -9.47 -7.53
C GLU A 149 21.27 -8.53 -6.52
N GLN A 150 21.68 -7.26 -6.49
CA GLN A 150 21.04 -6.25 -5.64
C GLN A 150 19.62 -5.93 -6.10
N ILE A 151 19.37 -5.91 -7.41
CA ILE A 151 18.04 -5.73 -7.99
C ILE A 151 17.13 -6.91 -7.60
N GLU A 152 17.60 -8.14 -7.77
CA GLU A 152 16.83 -9.35 -7.41
C GLU A 152 16.51 -9.44 -5.91
N ALA A 153 17.45 -9.05 -5.05
CA ALA A 153 17.22 -8.97 -3.62
C ALA A 153 16.11 -7.95 -3.27
N LYS A 154 16.10 -6.80 -3.94
CA LYS A 154 15.09 -5.77 -3.79
C LYS A 154 13.71 -6.21 -4.29
N LEU A 155 13.65 -6.90 -5.42
CA LEU A 155 12.40 -7.43 -5.95
C LEU A 155 11.70 -8.40 -4.97
N LYS A 156 12.47 -9.21 -4.25
CA LYS A 156 11.93 -10.07 -3.19
C LYS A 156 11.37 -9.29 -2.00
N GLU A 157 11.96 -8.15 -1.68
CA GLU A 157 11.45 -7.25 -0.62
C GLU A 157 10.11 -6.62 -1.04
N TYR A 158 9.93 -6.32 -2.33
CA TYR A 158 8.71 -5.70 -2.85
C TYR A 158 7.49 -6.61 -2.81
N GLU A 159 7.66 -7.93 -2.79
CA GLU A 159 6.54 -8.85 -2.62
C GLU A 159 5.70 -8.53 -1.37
N LYS A 160 6.36 -8.05 -0.29
CA LYS A 160 5.67 -7.61 0.92
C LYS A 160 4.87 -6.32 0.74
N LEU A 161 5.33 -5.42 -0.13
CA LEU A 161 4.66 -4.14 -0.43
C LEU A 161 3.47 -4.32 -1.37
N LYS A 162 3.47 -5.37 -2.19
CA LYS A 162 2.38 -5.69 -3.11
C LYS A 162 1.14 -6.26 -2.43
N LEU A 163 1.28 -6.73 -1.19
CA LEU A 163 0.13 -7.19 -0.41
C LEU A 163 -0.81 -6.01 -0.15
N SER A 164 -2.09 -6.24 -0.38
CA SER A 164 -3.12 -5.28 0.04
C SER A 164 -2.91 -4.91 1.51
N PRO A 165 -3.07 -3.65 1.91
CA PRO A 165 -2.96 -3.27 3.32
C PRO A 165 -3.78 -4.17 4.26
N LEU A 166 -4.93 -4.70 3.82
CA LEU A 166 -5.73 -5.67 4.56
C LEU A 166 -5.06 -7.05 4.72
N GLU A 167 -4.18 -7.42 3.78
CA GLU A 167 -3.47 -8.71 3.76
C GLU A 167 -2.14 -8.69 4.50
N GLN A 168 -1.66 -7.51 4.88
CA GLN A 168 -0.45 -7.37 5.69
C GLN A 168 -0.65 -7.99 7.07
N GLU A 169 0.28 -8.84 7.49
CA GLU A 169 0.19 -9.60 8.75
C GLU A 169 -0.08 -8.72 9.97
N GLU A 170 0.53 -7.55 10.03
CA GLU A 170 0.36 -6.60 11.12
C GLU A 170 -1.08 -6.06 11.21
N ASN A 171 -1.75 -5.86 10.08
CA ASN A 171 -3.12 -5.37 10.01
C ASN A 171 -4.11 -6.51 10.28
N LYS A 172 -3.84 -7.71 9.75
CA LYS A 172 -4.61 -8.93 10.07
C LYS A 172 -4.61 -9.23 11.56
N TYR A 173 -3.43 -9.11 12.21
CA TYR A 173 -3.34 -9.33 13.66
C TYR A 173 -4.26 -8.39 14.44
N VAL A 174 -4.24 -7.09 14.12
CA VAL A 174 -5.06 -6.10 14.84
C VAL A 174 -6.55 -6.31 14.57
N LEU A 175 -6.92 -6.67 13.35
CA LEU A 175 -8.32 -7.00 13.01
C LEU A 175 -8.81 -8.26 13.74
N ALA A 176 -7.99 -9.31 13.80
CA ALA A 176 -8.30 -10.51 14.55
C ALA A 176 -8.39 -10.27 16.07
N TRP A 177 -7.52 -9.41 16.61
CA TRP A 177 -7.58 -8.97 17.99
C TRP A 177 -8.89 -8.22 18.30
N ALA A 178 -9.30 -7.29 17.44
CA ALA A 178 -10.57 -6.59 17.57
C ALA A 178 -11.76 -7.55 17.55
N GLU A 179 -11.75 -8.56 16.67
CA GLU A 179 -12.81 -9.57 16.57
C GLU A 179 -12.87 -10.47 17.81
N ARG A 180 -11.72 -10.87 18.35
CA ARG A 180 -11.66 -11.64 19.61
C ARG A 180 -12.28 -10.86 20.77
N LEU A 181 -11.90 -9.61 20.97
CA LEU A 181 -12.43 -8.77 22.05
C LEU A 181 -13.92 -8.45 21.83
N PHE A 182 -14.37 -8.26 20.59
CA PHE A 182 -15.77 -8.08 20.26
C PHE A 182 -16.64 -9.24 20.77
N MET A 183 -16.17 -10.48 20.64
CA MET A 183 -16.93 -11.64 21.12
C MET A 183 -17.02 -11.69 22.66
N GLN A 184 -16.06 -11.14 23.36
CA GLN A 184 -15.96 -11.19 24.83
C GLN A 184 -16.65 -10.00 25.52
N CYS A 185 -16.86 -8.88 24.83
CA CYS A 185 -17.38 -7.64 25.38
C CYS A 185 -18.92 -7.58 25.46
N ASN A 186 -19.44 -6.68 26.30
CA ASN A 186 -20.85 -6.32 26.36
C ASN A 186 -21.31 -5.49 25.13
N SER A 187 -22.62 -5.30 24.99
CA SER A 187 -23.23 -4.66 23.80
C SER A 187 -22.72 -3.24 23.53
N GLY A 188 -22.46 -2.44 24.54
CA GLY A 188 -21.94 -1.07 24.39
C GLY A 188 -20.52 -1.05 23.85
N MET A 189 -19.65 -1.89 24.42
CA MET A 189 -18.26 -1.99 24.00
C MET A 189 -18.13 -2.64 22.61
N ARG A 190 -18.98 -3.61 22.29
CA ARG A 190 -19.05 -4.19 20.93
C ARG A 190 -19.26 -3.15 19.84
N LYS A 191 -20.20 -2.23 20.06
CA LYS A 191 -20.50 -1.15 19.11
C LYS A 191 -19.27 -0.23 18.90
N GLU A 192 -18.56 0.07 19.97
CA GLU A 192 -17.38 0.93 19.90
C GLU A 192 -16.21 0.22 19.19
N ILE A 193 -15.98 -1.07 19.45
CA ILE A 193 -14.99 -1.89 18.73
C ILE A 193 -15.32 -1.94 17.25
N GLU A 194 -16.58 -2.17 16.89
CA GLU A 194 -17.04 -2.26 15.50
C GLU A 194 -16.82 -0.93 14.75
N ASN A 195 -17.18 0.20 15.36
CA ASN A 195 -16.97 1.53 14.75
C ASN A 195 -15.49 1.79 14.47
N ARG A 196 -14.60 1.48 15.40
CA ARG A 196 -13.16 1.71 15.24
C ARG A 196 -12.53 0.73 14.25
N ARG A 197 -12.99 -0.52 14.24
CA ARG A 197 -12.59 -1.52 13.24
C ARG A 197 -13.03 -1.09 11.84
N ALA A 198 -14.27 -0.63 11.68
CA ALA A 198 -14.79 -0.14 10.40
C ALA A 198 -13.99 1.08 9.90
N TYR A 199 -13.69 2.03 10.78
CA TYR A 199 -12.84 3.18 10.47
C TYR A 199 -11.43 2.72 10.00
N PHE A 200 -10.82 1.77 10.70
CA PHE A 200 -9.51 1.25 10.33
C PHE A 200 -9.53 0.56 8.96
N ILE A 201 -10.55 -0.26 8.68
CA ILE A 201 -10.73 -0.89 7.36
C ILE A 201 -10.92 0.15 6.25
N HIS A 202 -11.68 1.21 6.52
CA HIS A 202 -11.86 2.33 5.58
C HIS A 202 -10.51 3.00 5.26
N VAL A 203 -9.72 3.33 6.28
CA VAL A 203 -8.38 3.92 6.09
C VAL A 203 -7.47 2.98 5.29
N LEU A 204 -7.48 1.66 5.58
CA LEU A 204 -6.67 0.69 4.82
C LEU A 204 -7.03 0.64 3.32
N ARG A 205 -8.28 0.92 2.96
CA ARG A 205 -8.76 0.87 1.57
C ARG A 205 -8.55 2.20 0.84
N ASP A 206 -8.92 3.29 1.48
CA ASP A 206 -9.12 4.58 0.81
C ASP A 206 -8.01 5.59 1.13
N ASP A 207 -7.25 5.38 2.22
CA ASP A 207 -6.17 6.28 2.66
C ASP A 207 -4.99 5.49 3.28
N PRO A 208 -4.32 4.62 2.52
CA PRO A 208 -3.26 3.75 3.05
C PRO A 208 -2.05 4.51 3.61
N ASP A 209 -1.85 5.77 3.27
CA ASP A 209 -0.77 6.60 3.81
C ASP A 209 -0.95 6.90 5.31
N HIS A 210 -2.18 6.84 5.80
CA HIS A 210 -2.52 6.99 7.23
C HIS A 210 -2.71 5.65 7.96
N ALA A 211 -2.48 4.51 7.30
CA ALA A 211 -2.71 3.17 7.85
C ALA A 211 -1.95 2.92 9.16
N ILE A 212 -0.68 3.32 9.25
CA ILE A 212 0.15 3.15 10.46
C ILE A 212 -0.45 3.89 11.65
N LYS A 213 -0.90 5.13 11.44
CA LYS A 213 -1.51 5.95 12.49
C LYS A 213 -2.86 5.37 12.94
N ALA A 214 -3.69 4.97 11.99
CA ALA A 214 -4.99 4.35 12.26
C ALA A 214 -4.82 3.01 13.01
N ARG A 215 -3.85 2.17 12.61
CA ARG A 215 -3.49 0.93 13.30
C ARG A 215 -3.11 1.19 14.75
N LYS A 216 -2.19 2.13 15.00
CA LYS A 216 -1.75 2.50 16.35
C LYS A 216 -2.93 2.98 17.22
N TYR A 217 -3.83 3.76 16.64
CA TYR A 217 -5.02 4.25 17.34
C TYR A 217 -5.95 3.11 17.75
N LEU A 218 -6.21 2.15 16.84
CA LEU A 218 -7.02 0.96 17.15
C LEU A 218 -6.33 0.09 18.21
N MET A 219 -5.03 -0.17 18.09
CA MET A 219 -4.26 -0.98 19.05
C MET A 219 -4.31 -0.42 20.48
N VAL A 220 -4.13 0.89 20.64
CA VAL A 220 -4.21 1.56 21.95
C VAL A 220 -5.58 1.37 22.60
N PHE A 221 -6.64 1.50 21.79
CA PHE A 221 -8.00 1.28 22.29
C PHE A 221 -8.25 -0.18 22.68
N LEU A 222 -7.83 -1.15 21.85
CA LEU A 222 -8.00 -2.57 22.16
C LEU A 222 -7.23 -2.99 23.43
N ALA A 223 -6.00 -2.49 23.59
CA ALA A 223 -5.20 -2.76 24.79
C ALA A 223 -5.85 -2.17 26.06
N ALA A 224 -6.42 -0.97 25.98
CA ALA A 224 -7.15 -0.38 27.10
C ALA A 224 -8.40 -1.19 27.45
N THR A 225 -9.15 -1.65 26.44
CA THR A 225 -10.34 -2.48 26.62
C THR A 225 -9.99 -3.82 27.28
N GLU A 226 -8.95 -4.51 26.80
CA GLU A 226 -8.48 -5.78 27.36
C GLU A 226 -8.08 -5.64 28.84
N LYS A 227 -7.32 -4.59 29.17
CA LYS A 227 -6.93 -4.28 30.55
C LYS A 227 -8.14 -3.98 31.45
N MET A 228 -9.15 -3.29 30.94
CA MET A 228 -10.40 -3.05 31.69
C MET A 228 -11.13 -4.37 31.99
N MET A 229 -11.15 -5.30 31.05
CA MET A 229 -11.78 -6.61 31.24
C MET A 229 -11.02 -7.46 32.27
N GLU A 230 -9.68 -7.49 32.20
CA GLU A 230 -8.85 -8.18 33.19
C GLU A 230 -9.07 -7.64 34.60
N ASN A 231 -9.14 -6.34 34.77
CA ASN A 231 -9.42 -5.73 36.08
C ASN A 231 -10.83 -6.07 36.58
N TYR A 232 -11.82 -6.24 35.70
CA TYR A 232 -13.18 -6.61 36.08
C TYR A 232 -13.25 -8.08 36.56
N ILE A 233 -12.53 -8.97 35.87
CA ILE A 233 -12.43 -10.40 36.24
C ILE A 233 -11.74 -10.56 37.58
N ASN A 234 -10.61 -9.89 37.80
CA ASN A 234 -9.87 -9.95 39.09
C ASN A 234 -10.71 -9.38 40.24
N TRP A 235 -11.51 -8.34 40.02
CA TRP A 235 -12.40 -7.77 41.04
C TRP A 235 -13.54 -8.74 41.42
N ASP A 236 -14.10 -9.46 40.44
CA ASP A 236 -15.12 -10.49 40.71
C ASP A 236 -14.55 -11.68 41.46
N GLU A 237 -13.32 -12.13 41.20
CA GLU A 237 -12.66 -13.20 41.91
C GLU A 237 -12.32 -12.80 43.38
N GLU A 238 -11.79 -11.59 43.60
CA GLU A 238 -11.51 -11.06 44.96
C GLU A 238 -12.79 -10.87 45.78
N SER A 239 -13.91 -10.43 45.15
CA SER A 239 -15.19 -10.26 45.83
C SER A 239 -15.88 -11.58 46.15
N LEU A 240 -15.63 -12.65 45.38
CA LEU A 240 -16.15 -13.99 45.65
C LEU A 240 -15.34 -14.67 46.79
N GLU A 241 -14.04 -14.40 46.89
CA GLU A 241 -13.21 -14.93 48.00
C GLU A 241 -13.43 -14.18 49.33
N SER A 242 -13.79 -12.89 49.29
CA SER A 242 -14.00 -12.08 50.49
C SER A 242 -15.37 -12.28 51.15
N GLY A 243 -16.34 -12.93 50.49
CA GLY A 243 -17.64 -13.27 51.09
C GLY A 243 -18.55 -12.08 51.45
N GLU A 244 -18.31 -10.89 50.92
CA GLU A 244 -19.02 -9.63 51.27
C GLU A 244 -20.41 -9.45 50.61
N TRP A 245 -20.99 -10.50 50.03
CA TRP A 245 -22.32 -10.41 49.32
C TRP A 245 -23.54 -10.65 50.22
N TYR A 246 -23.36 -10.74 51.57
CA TYR A 246 -24.50 -10.85 52.50
C TYR A 246 -24.37 -9.88 53.67
N GLN A 247 -24.69 -8.61 53.46
CA GLN A 247 -25.28 -7.75 54.48
C GLN A 247 -26.32 -6.81 53.85
#